data_b828a9ec99d4e561deb0a8a65e452db1
#
_entry.id   b828a9ec99d4e561deb0a8a65e452db1
#
_cell.length_a   1.000
_cell.length_b   1.000
_cell.length_c   1.000
_cell.angle_alpha   90.00
_cell.angle_beta   90.00
_cell.angle_gamma   90.00
#
_symmetry.space_group_name_H-M   'P 1'
#
loop_
_entity.id
_entity.type
_entity.pdbx_description
1 polymer ?
#
loop_
_entity_poly.entity_id
_entity_poly.type
_entity_poly.pdbx_seq_one_letter_code
_entity_poly.pdbx_strand_id
1 'polypeptide(L)'
;MYKQSLYKVLDNHIKPKIINRMNRYKKWKYGYNKEHDVVVISKTGEIGEIYEIQNLKIALPKAKNVYKFKNKKWSKFEYPKVLSKIKTVFDFKQYPEDFKERWYDYIDNEFTRREEGFWFYNKSVPTYISGTHYMYLQWSKIDVGAPNFRESNRLFFIFWEACKADSRSYGMCYLKNRRSGFSFMASGEVVNLATISSDSRYGILSKSGPDAKTMFTDKVVPISVNYPFFFKPIQDGMDRPKTELAYRVPASKFTRRKLTANETAPELQGLDTTIDWKNTGDNSYDGEKLKLLVHDESGKWEKPNNILNNWRVTKTTLRLGSRIIGKCMMGSTCNALDKGGDNFKKLYYDSDVTKRNRNGQTRSGLYSLFIPMEWNYEGYIDSYGIPVFDTPDTEVLGPQGEFIDLGVIEYWENEVDGLKDNQDALNEFYRQFPRTEQHAFRDETKQSLFNLTKIYEQIDYNEEMSRTLGITTGNFQWVNGVKDSKVIFYPDKKGRFNISWVPPQQLQNRVVIKNGVKYPGNEHM
;
A
#
# COMPACT_ATOMS: atom_id res chain seq x y z
N MET A 1 -9.31 -8.99 -23.06
CA MET A 1 -8.82 -10.24 -23.66
C MET A 1 -8.57 -11.33 -22.61
N TYR A 2 -8.10 -10.99 -21.44
CA TYR A 2 -7.67 -11.91 -20.40
C TYR A 2 -8.79 -12.69 -19.69
N LYS A 3 -9.88 -12.01 -19.30
CA LYS A 3 -11.05 -12.68 -18.71
C LYS A 3 -11.61 -13.80 -19.62
N GLN A 4 -11.36 -13.74 -20.91
CA GLN A 4 -11.81 -14.78 -21.84
C GLN A 4 -11.05 -16.09 -21.72
N SER A 5 -9.78 -16.13 -21.31
CA SER A 5 -9.01 -17.38 -21.27
C SER A 5 -9.30 -18.24 -20.04
N LEU A 6 -9.40 -17.63 -18.86
CA LEU A 6 -9.75 -18.36 -17.63
C LEU A 6 -11.22 -18.83 -17.66
N TYR A 7 -12.07 -18.05 -18.31
CA TYR A 7 -13.50 -18.30 -18.41
C TYR A 7 -13.92 -19.20 -19.59
N LYS A 8 -13.07 -19.33 -20.61
CA LYS A 8 -13.23 -20.40 -21.60
C LYS A 8 -13.04 -21.79 -21.00
N VAL A 9 -12.38 -21.84 -19.85
CA VAL A 9 -12.13 -23.06 -19.09
C VAL A 9 -13.29 -23.37 -18.13
N LEU A 10 -14.00 -22.36 -17.65
CA LEU A 10 -15.21 -22.48 -16.86
C LEU A 10 -16.40 -22.44 -17.83
N ASP A 11 -17.15 -23.49 -17.88
CA ASP A 11 -18.23 -23.86 -18.82
C ASP A 11 -19.15 -22.75 -19.36
N ASN A 12 -19.93 -23.07 -20.42
CA ASN A 12 -20.82 -22.15 -21.13
C ASN A 12 -21.87 -21.45 -20.25
N HIS A 13 -22.24 -21.98 -19.08
CA HIS A 13 -23.20 -21.36 -18.15
C HIS A 13 -22.65 -20.15 -17.38
N ILE A 14 -21.34 -20.10 -17.13
CA ILE A 14 -20.70 -18.95 -16.47
C ILE A 14 -20.45 -17.81 -17.48
N LYS A 15 -20.31 -18.11 -18.77
CA LYS A 15 -20.05 -17.11 -19.81
C LYS A 15 -21.04 -15.94 -19.83
N PRO A 16 -22.38 -16.13 -19.74
CA PRO A 16 -23.30 -15.00 -19.75
C PRO A 16 -23.14 -14.08 -18.53
N LYS A 17 -22.97 -14.64 -17.31
CA LYS A 17 -22.78 -13.88 -16.08
C LYS A 17 -21.50 -13.06 -16.13
N ILE A 18 -20.44 -13.64 -16.66
CA ILE A 18 -19.13 -13.01 -16.82
C ILE A 18 -19.13 -11.96 -17.93
N ILE A 19 -19.74 -12.23 -19.08
CA ILE A 19 -19.88 -11.27 -20.16
C ILE A 19 -20.70 -10.06 -19.70
N ASN A 20 -21.77 -10.27 -18.95
CA ASN A 20 -22.55 -9.20 -18.34
C ASN A 20 -21.72 -8.39 -17.32
N ARG A 21 -20.89 -9.05 -16.52
CA ARG A 21 -19.95 -8.39 -15.63
C ARG A 21 -18.91 -7.58 -16.41
N MET A 22 -18.29 -8.16 -17.46
CA MET A 22 -17.35 -7.46 -18.33
C MET A 22 -17.98 -6.28 -19.07
N ASN A 23 -19.22 -6.40 -19.52
CA ASN A 23 -19.95 -5.31 -20.17
C ASN A 23 -20.28 -4.19 -19.18
N ARG A 24 -20.61 -4.53 -17.95
CA ARG A 24 -20.74 -3.60 -16.84
C ARG A 24 -19.45 -2.80 -16.63
N TYR A 25 -18.27 -3.46 -16.70
CA TYR A 25 -16.94 -2.87 -16.53
C TYR A 25 -16.49 -1.94 -17.68
N LYS A 26 -17.03 -2.03 -18.85
CA LYS A 26 -16.71 -1.11 -19.97
C LYS A 26 -17.33 0.28 -19.82
N LYS A 27 -18.31 0.45 -18.93
CA LYS A 27 -19.03 1.71 -18.72
C LYS A 27 -18.51 2.56 -17.55
N TRP A 28 -17.43 2.15 -16.89
CA TRP A 28 -16.99 2.71 -15.61
C TRP A 28 -16.09 3.92 -15.71
N LYS A 29 -16.33 4.88 -14.82
CA LYS A 29 -15.45 6.03 -14.57
C LYS A 29 -14.41 5.72 -13.48
N TYR A 30 -13.80 4.54 -13.55
CA TYR A 30 -12.72 4.12 -12.67
C TYR A 30 -11.46 4.93 -12.93
N GLY A 31 -10.79 5.40 -11.88
CA GLY A 31 -9.57 6.18 -11.97
C GLY A 31 -9.73 7.62 -11.51
N TYR A 32 -8.83 8.50 -11.93
CA TYR A 32 -8.87 9.89 -11.55
C TYR A 32 -10.09 10.61 -12.14
N ASN A 33 -10.89 11.16 -11.25
CA ASN A 33 -12.02 12.00 -11.59
C ASN A 33 -11.63 13.48 -11.42
N LYS A 34 -11.52 14.19 -12.54
CA LYS A 34 -11.07 15.59 -12.55
C LYS A 34 -12.11 16.53 -11.96
N GLU A 35 -13.40 16.22 -12.10
CA GLU A 35 -14.50 17.05 -11.63
C GLU A 35 -14.53 17.16 -10.11
N HIS A 36 -14.24 16.04 -9.42
CA HIS A 36 -14.26 15.96 -7.96
C HIS A 36 -12.86 15.98 -7.33
N ASP A 37 -11.81 16.00 -8.14
CA ASP A 37 -10.40 15.88 -7.72
C ASP A 37 -10.17 14.68 -6.79
N VAL A 38 -10.70 13.53 -7.16
CA VAL A 38 -10.58 12.29 -6.39
C VAL A 38 -10.17 11.13 -7.29
N VAL A 39 -9.56 10.10 -6.72
CA VAL A 39 -9.30 8.83 -7.39
C VAL A 39 -10.41 7.84 -7.02
N VAL A 40 -11.19 7.44 -8.00
CA VAL A 40 -12.30 6.50 -7.84
C VAL A 40 -11.77 5.07 -7.96
N ILE A 41 -11.83 4.30 -6.87
CA ILE A 41 -11.41 2.90 -6.85
C ILE A 41 -12.57 1.92 -7.09
N SER A 42 -13.81 2.41 -7.06
CA SER A 42 -14.98 1.60 -7.42
C SER A 42 -14.94 1.19 -8.88
N LYS A 43 -15.04 -0.09 -9.15
CA LYS A 43 -15.12 -0.61 -10.52
C LYS A 43 -16.43 -0.22 -11.24
N THR A 44 -17.46 0.21 -10.54
CA THR A 44 -18.71 0.75 -11.10
C THR A 44 -18.65 2.25 -11.34
N GLY A 45 -17.59 2.94 -10.94
CA GLY A 45 -17.45 4.39 -11.01
C GLY A 45 -18.31 5.14 -10.00
N GLU A 46 -18.95 4.44 -9.07
CA GLU A 46 -19.70 5.07 -7.99
C GLU A 46 -18.75 5.77 -7.03
N ILE A 47 -19.13 6.98 -6.61
CA ILE A 47 -18.44 7.73 -5.57
C ILE A 47 -19.23 7.55 -4.27
N GLY A 48 -18.66 6.81 -3.33
CA GLY A 48 -19.15 6.65 -1.97
C GLY A 48 -18.42 7.59 -1.02
N GLU A 49 -18.00 7.08 0.12
CA GLU A 49 -17.20 7.81 1.10
C GLU A 49 -15.84 8.21 0.52
N ILE A 50 -15.38 9.42 0.83
CA ILE A 50 -14.07 9.91 0.39
C ILE A 50 -13.12 9.85 1.58
N TYR A 51 -12.05 9.07 1.39
CA TYR A 51 -10.92 8.99 2.31
C TYR A 51 -9.79 9.89 1.82
N GLU A 52 -9.16 10.62 2.73
CA GLU A 52 -7.92 11.32 2.44
C GLU A 52 -6.77 10.59 3.13
N ILE A 53 -5.89 9.98 2.34
CA ILE A 53 -4.70 9.29 2.81
C ILE A 53 -3.49 9.98 2.20
N GLN A 54 -2.58 10.52 3.02
CA GLN A 54 -1.36 11.22 2.58
C GLN A 54 -1.67 12.29 1.49
N ASN A 55 -2.66 13.14 1.73
CA ASN A 55 -3.16 14.16 0.81
C ASN A 55 -3.74 13.63 -0.53
N LEU A 56 -3.93 12.33 -0.67
CA LEU A 56 -4.62 11.73 -1.81
C LEU A 56 -6.08 11.46 -1.44
N LYS A 57 -7.00 12.11 -2.15
CA LYS A 57 -8.44 11.86 -1.99
C LYS A 57 -8.85 10.64 -2.78
N ILE A 58 -9.43 9.66 -2.10
CA ILE A 58 -9.81 8.35 -2.63
C ILE A 58 -11.29 8.12 -2.39
N ALA A 59 -12.05 7.92 -3.47
CA ALA A 59 -13.47 7.60 -3.37
C ALA A 59 -13.67 6.09 -3.32
N LEU A 60 -14.22 5.61 -2.22
CA LEU A 60 -14.62 4.22 -2.03
C LEU A 60 -15.90 3.89 -2.82
N PRO A 61 -16.20 2.62 -3.09
CA PRO A 61 -17.53 2.20 -3.52
C PRO A 61 -18.59 2.58 -2.50
N LYS A 62 -19.82 2.80 -2.94
CA LYS A 62 -20.95 3.00 -2.01
C LYS A 62 -21.18 1.74 -1.17
N ALA A 63 -21.45 1.92 0.12
CA ALA A 63 -21.79 0.82 1.00
C ALA A 63 -23.14 0.19 0.59
N LYS A 64 -23.07 -1.04 0.09
CA LYS A 64 -24.22 -1.84 -0.31
C LYS A 64 -24.01 -3.26 0.20
N ASN A 65 -25.09 -3.91 0.68
CA ASN A 65 -25.06 -5.32 1.10
C ASN A 65 -23.94 -5.62 2.11
N VAL A 66 -23.86 -4.81 3.17
CA VAL A 66 -22.83 -4.93 4.20
C VAL A 66 -22.97 -6.29 4.91
N TYR A 67 -21.95 -7.12 4.80
CA TYR A 67 -21.95 -8.48 5.34
C TYR A 67 -21.82 -8.46 6.87
N LYS A 68 -22.53 -9.37 7.55
CA LYS A 68 -22.47 -9.53 9.01
C LYS A 68 -21.81 -10.85 9.37
N PHE A 69 -20.57 -10.79 9.80
CA PHE A 69 -19.94 -11.95 10.44
C PHE A 69 -20.53 -12.19 11.83
N LYS A 70 -20.56 -13.46 12.27
CA LYS A 70 -21.13 -13.86 13.57
C LYS A 70 -20.56 -13.04 14.74
N ASN A 71 -19.26 -12.80 14.75
CA ASN A 71 -18.56 -12.08 15.83
C ASN A 71 -18.35 -10.60 15.54
N LYS A 72 -19.07 -10.02 14.57
CA LYS A 72 -18.97 -8.60 14.17
C LYS A 72 -17.53 -8.16 13.87
N LYS A 73 -16.66 -9.09 13.43
CA LYS A 73 -15.29 -8.86 12.99
C LYS A 73 -14.99 -9.72 11.78
N TRP A 74 -13.92 -9.38 11.06
CA TRP A 74 -13.45 -10.18 9.94
C TRP A 74 -13.29 -11.65 10.35
N SER A 75 -13.80 -12.53 9.51
CA SER A 75 -13.53 -13.96 9.55
C SER A 75 -13.40 -14.49 8.13
N LYS A 76 -12.54 -15.47 7.93
CA LYS A 76 -12.46 -16.16 6.64
C LYS A 76 -13.79 -16.79 6.27
N PHE A 77 -14.15 -16.68 4.99
CA PHE A 77 -15.24 -17.49 4.46
C PHE A 77 -14.81 -18.95 4.43
N GLU A 78 -15.76 -19.82 4.74
CA GLU A 78 -15.50 -21.26 4.67
C GLU A 78 -15.21 -21.67 3.21
N TYR A 79 -14.11 -22.38 3.01
CA TYR A 79 -13.82 -23.04 1.75
C TYR A 79 -14.41 -24.45 1.80
N PRO A 80 -15.42 -24.75 0.95
CA PRO A 80 -16.12 -26.01 1.03
C PRO A 80 -15.17 -27.21 0.86
N LYS A 81 -15.21 -28.14 1.83
CA LYS A 81 -14.32 -29.33 1.85
C LYS A 81 -14.37 -30.14 0.55
N VAL A 82 -15.51 -30.14 -0.14
CA VAL A 82 -15.65 -30.83 -1.43
C VAL A 82 -14.80 -30.14 -2.50
N LEU A 83 -14.84 -28.80 -2.58
CA LEU A 83 -14.04 -28.03 -3.54
C LEU A 83 -12.55 -28.06 -3.21
N SER A 84 -12.17 -28.17 -1.94
CA SER A 84 -10.77 -28.21 -1.53
C SER A 84 -10.02 -29.47 -1.99
N LYS A 85 -10.74 -30.53 -2.36
CA LYS A 85 -10.19 -31.77 -2.91
C LYS A 85 -9.86 -31.65 -4.41
N ILE A 86 -10.44 -30.67 -5.10
CA ILE A 86 -10.24 -30.44 -6.53
C ILE A 86 -8.94 -29.67 -6.70
N LYS A 87 -8.01 -30.21 -7.48
CA LYS A 87 -6.67 -29.61 -7.63
C LYS A 87 -6.58 -28.66 -8.82
N THR A 88 -7.28 -28.96 -9.91
CA THR A 88 -7.22 -28.20 -11.15
C THR A 88 -8.60 -27.93 -11.71
N VAL A 89 -8.71 -26.93 -12.58
CA VAL A 89 -9.94 -26.66 -13.33
C VAL A 89 -10.32 -27.84 -14.23
N PHE A 90 -9.34 -28.60 -14.72
CA PHE A 90 -9.60 -29.80 -15.53
C PHE A 90 -10.29 -30.89 -14.71
N ASP A 91 -9.87 -31.08 -13.48
CA ASP A 91 -10.55 -32.03 -12.59
C ASP A 91 -12.00 -31.60 -12.34
N PHE A 92 -12.25 -30.30 -12.13
CA PHE A 92 -13.60 -29.76 -11.94
C PHE A 92 -14.51 -29.99 -13.16
N LYS A 93 -13.96 -29.86 -14.38
CA LYS A 93 -14.71 -30.12 -15.61
C LYS A 93 -15.22 -31.56 -15.75
N GLN A 94 -14.54 -32.52 -15.11
CA GLN A 94 -14.91 -33.92 -15.17
C GLN A 94 -16.09 -34.30 -14.26
N TYR A 95 -16.49 -33.40 -13.36
CA TYR A 95 -17.64 -33.61 -12.48
C TYR A 95 -18.96 -33.48 -13.28
N PRO A 96 -20.03 -34.17 -12.85
CA PRO A 96 -21.36 -34.05 -13.45
C PRO A 96 -21.85 -32.59 -13.43
N GLU A 97 -22.73 -32.24 -14.37
CA GLU A 97 -23.20 -30.85 -14.53
C GLU A 97 -23.94 -30.34 -13.29
N ASP A 98 -24.81 -31.16 -12.69
CA ASP A 98 -25.54 -30.83 -11.47
C ASP A 98 -24.61 -30.51 -10.29
N PHE A 99 -23.46 -31.19 -10.21
CA PHE A 99 -22.43 -30.87 -9.24
C PHE A 99 -21.81 -29.51 -9.52
N LYS A 100 -21.45 -29.22 -10.75
CA LYS A 100 -20.81 -27.96 -11.16
C LYS A 100 -21.75 -26.78 -10.94
N GLU A 101 -23.03 -26.91 -11.34
CA GLU A 101 -24.05 -25.87 -11.16
C GLU A 101 -24.24 -25.47 -9.70
N ARG A 102 -24.18 -26.41 -8.77
CA ARG A 102 -24.26 -26.17 -7.32
C ARG A 102 -23.18 -25.22 -6.81
N TRP A 103 -22.01 -25.21 -7.45
CA TRP A 103 -20.85 -24.43 -6.98
C TRP A 103 -20.57 -23.19 -7.83
N TYR A 104 -21.27 -22.98 -8.92
CA TYR A 104 -21.02 -21.81 -9.78
C TYR A 104 -21.26 -20.49 -9.04
N ASP A 105 -22.29 -20.37 -8.23
CA ASP A 105 -22.56 -19.15 -7.47
C ASP A 105 -21.49 -18.88 -6.40
N TYR A 106 -20.99 -19.93 -5.76
CA TYR A 106 -19.87 -19.79 -4.81
C TYR A 106 -18.61 -19.26 -5.53
N ILE A 107 -18.22 -19.88 -6.63
CA ILE A 107 -17.03 -19.49 -7.42
C ILE A 107 -17.21 -18.06 -7.97
N ASP A 108 -18.39 -17.73 -8.49
CA ASP A 108 -18.69 -16.40 -9.02
C ASP A 108 -18.61 -15.32 -7.94
N ASN A 109 -19.08 -15.60 -6.73
CA ASN A 109 -18.96 -14.72 -5.58
C ASN A 109 -17.49 -14.49 -5.20
N GLU A 110 -16.64 -15.53 -5.24
CA GLU A 110 -15.20 -15.39 -4.98
C GLU A 110 -14.52 -14.48 -6.02
N PHE A 111 -14.84 -14.61 -7.32
CA PHE A 111 -14.37 -13.69 -8.34
C PHE A 111 -14.89 -12.27 -8.14
N THR A 112 -16.13 -12.11 -7.71
CA THR A 112 -16.71 -10.78 -7.41
C THR A 112 -15.97 -10.10 -6.27
N ARG A 113 -15.73 -10.80 -5.17
CA ARG A 113 -14.98 -10.27 -4.03
C ARG A 113 -13.54 -9.92 -4.40
N ARG A 114 -12.90 -10.75 -5.22
CA ARG A 114 -11.55 -10.48 -5.76
C ARG A 114 -11.49 -9.21 -6.59
N GLU A 115 -12.53 -8.92 -7.38
CA GLU A 115 -12.54 -7.78 -8.29
C GLU A 115 -13.05 -6.49 -7.66
N GLU A 116 -14.12 -6.58 -6.89
CA GLU A 116 -14.86 -5.42 -6.38
C GLU A 116 -14.56 -5.15 -4.90
N GLY A 117 -13.95 -6.11 -4.18
CA GLY A 117 -13.92 -6.07 -2.72
C GLY A 117 -15.32 -6.25 -2.14
N PHE A 118 -15.50 -5.94 -0.89
CA PHE A 118 -16.83 -5.95 -0.28
C PHE A 118 -16.87 -5.18 1.04
N TRP A 119 -18.11 -4.95 1.53
CA TRP A 119 -18.37 -4.30 2.80
C TRP A 119 -18.76 -5.33 3.86
N PHE A 120 -18.23 -5.18 5.07
CA PHE A 120 -18.64 -5.93 6.24
C PHE A 120 -18.72 -5.05 7.48
N TYR A 121 -19.44 -5.50 8.50
CA TYR A 121 -19.47 -4.82 9.80
C TYR A 121 -18.27 -5.23 10.63
N ASN A 122 -17.39 -4.27 10.96
CA ASN A 122 -16.32 -4.41 11.93
C ASN A 122 -16.68 -3.58 13.17
N LYS A 123 -16.87 -4.24 14.34
CA LYS A 123 -17.34 -3.57 15.57
C LYS A 123 -18.58 -2.68 15.34
N SER A 124 -19.52 -3.19 14.51
CA SER A 124 -20.76 -2.50 14.09
C SER A 124 -20.56 -1.31 13.12
N VAL A 125 -19.35 -1.02 12.67
CA VAL A 125 -19.04 0.02 11.67
C VAL A 125 -18.94 -0.62 10.28
N PRO A 126 -19.64 -0.11 9.24
CA PRO A 126 -19.46 -0.57 7.88
C PRO A 126 -18.02 -0.33 7.43
N THR A 127 -17.32 -1.39 7.07
CA THR A 127 -15.90 -1.37 6.72
C THR A 127 -15.70 -1.97 5.34
N TYR A 128 -15.09 -1.23 4.44
CA TYR A 128 -14.76 -1.69 3.10
C TYR A 128 -13.36 -2.31 3.06
N ILE A 129 -13.25 -3.47 2.42
CA ILE A 129 -11.96 -4.01 1.98
C ILE A 129 -11.94 -4.17 0.46
N SER A 130 -10.83 -3.76 -0.14
CA SER A 130 -10.62 -3.89 -1.58
C SER A 130 -10.47 -5.35 -2.00
N GLY A 131 -10.61 -5.64 -3.30
CA GLY A 131 -10.42 -6.98 -3.82
C GLY A 131 -9.02 -7.55 -3.55
N THR A 132 -7.97 -6.72 -3.65
CA THR A 132 -6.60 -7.11 -3.27
C THR A 132 -6.50 -7.44 -1.79
N HIS A 133 -7.10 -6.62 -0.92
CA HIS A 133 -7.11 -6.89 0.53
C HIS A 133 -7.89 -8.17 0.85
N TYR A 134 -9.03 -8.40 0.18
CA TYR A 134 -9.78 -9.66 0.29
C TYR A 134 -8.92 -10.87 -0.07
N MET A 135 -8.22 -10.83 -1.21
CA MET A 135 -7.33 -11.91 -1.63
C MET A 135 -6.20 -12.16 -0.63
N TYR A 136 -5.65 -11.10 -0.06
CA TYR A 136 -4.64 -11.21 0.99
C TYR A 136 -5.20 -11.90 2.24
N LEU A 137 -6.34 -11.46 2.76
CA LEU A 137 -6.95 -12.00 3.99
C LEU A 137 -7.50 -13.43 3.80
N GLN A 138 -8.15 -13.70 2.68
CA GLN A 138 -8.84 -14.97 2.46
C GLN A 138 -7.91 -16.07 1.95
N TRP A 139 -7.01 -15.74 1.02
CA TRP A 139 -6.30 -16.75 0.23
C TRP A 139 -4.78 -16.73 0.38
N SER A 140 -4.19 -15.68 0.97
CA SER A 140 -2.75 -15.69 1.23
C SER A 140 -2.40 -16.55 2.43
N LYS A 141 -1.21 -17.15 2.35
CA LYS A 141 -0.56 -17.83 3.45
C LYS A 141 0.61 -16.98 3.95
N ILE A 142 0.69 -16.79 5.25
CA ILE A 142 1.82 -16.16 5.94
C ILE A 142 2.46 -17.16 6.91
N ASP A 143 3.57 -16.80 7.55
CA ASP A 143 4.32 -17.71 8.44
C ASP A 143 3.46 -18.32 9.55
N VAL A 144 2.56 -17.53 10.11
CA VAL A 144 1.62 -17.95 11.18
C VAL A 144 0.28 -18.50 10.66
N GLY A 145 0.20 -18.84 9.39
CA GLY A 145 -1.01 -19.40 8.77
C GLY A 145 -1.74 -18.41 7.88
N ALA A 146 -2.74 -17.70 8.39
CA ALA A 146 -3.51 -16.72 7.65
C ALA A 146 -3.34 -15.31 8.24
N PRO A 147 -3.32 -14.26 7.40
CA PRO A 147 -3.28 -12.90 7.92
C PRO A 147 -4.59 -12.53 8.63
N ASN A 148 -4.47 -11.77 9.72
CA ASN A 148 -5.58 -11.12 10.39
C ASN A 148 -5.92 -9.79 9.73
N PHE A 149 -7.18 -9.36 9.86
CA PHE A 149 -7.58 -8.02 9.47
C PHE A 149 -6.88 -6.99 10.37
N ARG A 150 -6.35 -5.92 9.76
CA ARG A 150 -5.77 -4.76 10.44
C ARG A 150 -6.17 -3.50 9.69
N GLU A 151 -6.51 -2.46 10.42
CA GLU A 151 -6.90 -1.18 9.84
C GLU A 151 -5.75 -0.54 9.05
N SER A 152 -4.52 -0.65 9.54
CA SER A 152 -3.32 -0.20 8.81
C SER A 152 -3.16 -0.88 7.45
N ASN A 153 -3.41 -2.21 7.37
CA ASN A 153 -3.37 -2.93 6.09
C ASN A 153 -4.52 -2.50 5.18
N ARG A 154 -5.70 -2.17 5.75
CA ARG A 154 -6.83 -1.65 4.98
C ARG A 154 -6.48 -0.31 4.33
N LEU A 155 -5.90 0.61 5.08
CA LEU A 155 -5.42 1.90 4.55
C LEU A 155 -4.37 1.69 3.44
N PHE A 156 -3.41 0.81 3.67
CA PHE A 156 -2.39 0.44 2.68
C PHE A 156 -3.02 -0.06 1.37
N PHE A 157 -3.96 -1.00 1.44
CA PHE A 157 -4.59 -1.57 0.25
C PHE A 157 -5.54 -0.59 -0.44
N ILE A 158 -6.23 0.28 0.28
CA ILE A 158 -7.04 1.36 -0.31
C ILE A 158 -6.13 2.32 -1.09
N PHE A 159 -5.01 2.73 -0.51
CA PHE A 159 -4.04 3.59 -1.18
C PHE A 159 -3.42 2.92 -2.42
N TRP A 160 -3.12 1.63 -2.31
CA TRP A 160 -2.63 0.85 -3.45
C TRP A 160 -3.66 0.75 -4.59
N GLU A 161 -4.93 0.51 -4.27
CA GLU A 161 -6.00 0.53 -5.29
C GLU A 161 -6.07 1.90 -6.00
N ALA A 162 -5.90 2.99 -5.26
CA ALA A 162 -5.85 4.31 -5.85
C ALA A 162 -4.63 4.48 -6.78
N CYS A 163 -3.46 3.99 -6.37
CA CYS A 163 -2.25 3.99 -7.23
C CYS A 163 -2.48 3.18 -8.52
N LYS A 164 -3.18 2.04 -8.45
CA LYS A 164 -3.54 1.23 -9.64
C LYS A 164 -4.55 1.94 -10.53
N ALA A 165 -5.54 2.56 -9.92
CA ALA A 165 -6.62 3.24 -10.63
C ALA A 165 -6.17 4.53 -11.33
N ASP A 166 -5.27 5.29 -10.72
CA ASP A 166 -4.77 6.54 -11.27
C ASP A 166 -3.75 6.29 -12.40
N SER A 167 -4.13 6.65 -13.60
CA SER A 167 -3.26 6.51 -14.79
C SER A 167 -2.02 7.41 -14.76
N ARG A 168 -1.96 8.39 -13.85
CA ARG A 168 -0.82 9.29 -13.67
C ARG A 168 0.25 8.71 -12.74
N SER A 169 -0.11 7.72 -11.91
CA SER A 169 0.78 7.08 -10.95
C SER A 169 1.55 5.90 -11.53
N TYR A 170 2.83 5.79 -11.23
CA TYR A 170 3.62 4.57 -11.42
C TYR A 170 3.51 3.58 -10.26
N GLY A 171 2.79 3.91 -9.20
CA GLY A 171 2.63 3.07 -8.01
C GLY A 171 2.90 3.84 -6.73
N MET A 172 3.37 3.15 -5.71
CA MET A 172 3.57 3.71 -4.38
C MET A 172 5.02 3.60 -3.90
N CYS A 173 5.42 4.55 -3.04
CA CYS A 173 6.63 4.51 -2.24
C CYS A 173 6.22 4.55 -0.75
N TYR A 174 6.22 3.38 -0.11
CA TYR A 174 5.75 3.21 1.27
C TYR A 174 6.91 3.27 2.27
N LEU A 175 6.90 4.31 3.08
CA LEU A 175 7.75 4.44 4.26
C LEU A 175 7.06 3.71 5.42
N LYS A 176 7.62 2.60 5.84
CA LYS A 176 7.01 1.67 6.79
C LYS A 176 7.79 1.53 8.08
N ASN A 177 7.14 1.11 9.14
CA ASN A 177 7.81 0.57 10.32
C ASN A 177 8.29 -0.86 10.07
N ARG A 178 9.23 -1.31 10.87
CA ARG A 178 9.69 -2.69 10.89
C ARG A 178 8.54 -3.64 11.23
N ARG A 179 8.50 -4.81 10.58
CA ARG A 179 7.47 -5.86 10.74
C ARG A 179 6.04 -5.43 10.37
N SER A 180 5.90 -4.43 9.51
CA SER A 180 4.58 -4.00 8.99
C SER A 180 3.85 -5.03 8.11
N GLY A 181 4.46 -6.18 7.80
CA GLY A 181 3.88 -7.20 6.92
C GLY A 181 3.99 -6.89 5.42
N PHE A 182 4.66 -5.81 5.02
CA PHE A 182 4.75 -5.35 3.63
C PHE A 182 5.16 -6.46 2.65
N SER A 183 6.20 -7.23 2.96
CA SER A 183 6.70 -8.28 2.04
C SER A 183 5.63 -9.34 1.74
N PHE A 184 4.78 -9.68 2.70
CA PHE A 184 3.64 -10.59 2.48
C PHE A 184 2.51 -9.93 1.69
N MET A 185 2.18 -8.68 1.98
CA MET A 185 1.16 -7.92 1.23
C MET A 185 1.56 -7.76 -0.23
N ALA A 186 2.82 -7.40 -0.49
CA ALA A 186 3.37 -7.28 -1.84
C ALA A 186 3.41 -8.64 -2.57
N SER A 187 3.83 -9.72 -1.90
CA SER A 187 3.80 -11.07 -2.46
C SER A 187 2.39 -11.53 -2.80
N GLY A 188 1.41 -11.23 -1.95
CA GLY A 188 0.00 -11.50 -2.22
C GLY A 188 -0.49 -10.78 -3.48
N GLU A 189 -0.13 -9.51 -3.66
CA GLU A 189 -0.53 -8.74 -4.84
C GLU A 189 0.18 -9.22 -6.12
N VAL A 190 1.46 -9.61 -6.04
CA VAL A 190 2.16 -10.21 -7.19
C VAL A 190 1.42 -11.45 -7.69
N VAL A 191 1.07 -12.38 -6.81
CA VAL A 191 0.33 -13.59 -7.15
C VAL A 191 -1.08 -13.25 -7.64
N ASN A 192 -1.76 -12.33 -6.94
CA ASN A 192 -3.09 -11.86 -7.30
C ASN A 192 -3.12 -11.34 -8.74
N LEU A 193 -2.23 -10.44 -9.12
CA LEU A 193 -2.21 -9.88 -10.46
C LEU A 193 -1.70 -10.88 -11.51
N ALA A 194 -0.69 -11.68 -11.20
CA ALA A 194 -0.12 -12.65 -12.13
C ALA A 194 -1.11 -13.74 -12.52
N THR A 195 -2.00 -14.15 -11.61
CA THR A 195 -3.03 -15.15 -11.87
C THR A 195 -4.25 -14.62 -12.66
N ILE A 196 -4.29 -13.32 -12.95
CA ILE A 196 -5.35 -12.67 -13.74
C ILE A 196 -4.84 -11.90 -14.96
N SER A 197 -3.57 -11.93 -15.26
CA SER A 197 -2.99 -11.24 -16.42
C SER A 197 -2.43 -12.22 -17.44
N SER A 198 -2.54 -11.90 -18.73
CA SER A 198 -1.86 -12.62 -19.79
C SER A 198 -0.69 -11.81 -20.35
N ASP A 199 0.28 -12.50 -20.93
CA ASP A 199 1.45 -11.93 -21.60
C ASP A 199 2.17 -10.89 -20.71
N SER A 200 2.36 -11.24 -19.42
CA SER A 200 2.80 -10.28 -18.42
C SER A 200 3.96 -10.80 -17.60
N ARG A 201 4.84 -9.89 -17.17
CA ARG A 201 5.97 -10.20 -16.30
C ARG A 201 5.88 -9.41 -15.00
N TYR A 202 6.24 -10.08 -13.91
CA TYR A 202 6.23 -9.56 -12.54
C TYR A 202 7.62 -9.72 -11.96
N GLY A 203 8.23 -8.62 -11.53
CA GLY A 203 9.61 -8.61 -11.03
C GLY A 203 9.69 -8.33 -9.54
N ILE A 204 10.68 -8.93 -8.88
CA ILE A 204 10.95 -8.72 -7.46
C ILE A 204 12.40 -8.31 -7.28
N LEU A 205 12.62 -7.19 -6.59
CA LEU A 205 13.89 -6.72 -6.08
C LEU A 205 13.80 -6.54 -4.56
N SER A 206 14.91 -6.73 -3.87
CA SER A 206 15.04 -6.45 -2.44
C SER A 206 16.37 -5.75 -2.17
N LYS A 207 16.78 -5.61 -0.91
CA LYS A 207 18.10 -5.04 -0.56
C LYS A 207 19.26 -5.85 -1.10
N SER A 208 19.08 -7.17 -1.32
CA SER A 208 20.04 -8.06 -1.93
C SER A 208 19.36 -9.15 -2.76
N GLY A 209 20.12 -9.83 -3.64
CA GLY A 209 19.62 -10.96 -4.41
C GLY A 209 19.11 -12.13 -3.55
N PRO A 210 19.86 -12.57 -2.52
CA PRO A 210 19.37 -13.59 -1.57
C PRO A 210 18.04 -13.20 -0.89
N ASP A 211 17.86 -11.94 -0.48
CA ASP A 211 16.60 -11.47 0.12
C ASP A 211 15.45 -11.50 -0.90
N ALA A 212 15.69 -11.09 -2.14
CA ALA A 212 14.69 -11.17 -3.22
C ALA A 212 14.30 -12.63 -3.50
N LYS A 213 15.28 -13.55 -3.53
CA LYS A 213 15.04 -14.99 -3.65
C LYS A 213 14.21 -15.53 -2.50
N THR A 214 14.56 -15.19 -1.25
CA THR A 214 13.81 -15.59 -0.05
C THR A 214 12.36 -15.09 -0.11
N MET A 215 12.14 -13.84 -0.51
CA MET A 215 10.78 -13.33 -0.70
C MET A 215 10.01 -14.16 -1.74
N PHE A 216 10.66 -14.53 -2.85
CA PHE A 216 10.06 -15.34 -3.89
C PHE A 216 9.73 -16.76 -3.40
N THR A 217 10.72 -17.48 -2.81
CA THR A 217 10.55 -18.89 -2.42
C THR A 217 9.65 -19.09 -1.21
N ASP A 218 9.73 -18.18 -0.23
CA ASP A 218 9.09 -18.38 1.08
C ASP A 218 7.75 -17.63 1.21
N LYS A 219 7.45 -16.68 0.30
CA LYS A 219 6.20 -15.92 0.34
C LYS A 219 5.39 -16.08 -0.96
N VAL A 220 5.96 -15.73 -2.12
CA VAL A 220 5.23 -15.75 -3.40
C VAL A 220 4.80 -17.18 -3.78
N VAL A 221 5.74 -18.12 -3.78
CA VAL A 221 5.45 -19.51 -4.14
C VAL A 221 4.43 -20.15 -3.20
N PRO A 222 4.55 -20.08 -1.86
CA PRO A 222 3.54 -20.62 -0.95
C PRO A 222 2.15 -20.01 -1.11
N ILE A 223 2.04 -18.70 -1.38
CA ILE A 223 0.76 -18.06 -1.66
C ILE A 223 0.13 -18.62 -2.94
N SER A 224 0.90 -18.76 -4.02
CA SER A 224 0.43 -19.36 -5.28
C SER A 224 -0.05 -20.80 -5.08
N VAL A 225 0.71 -21.61 -4.35
CA VAL A 225 0.34 -23.01 -4.04
C VAL A 225 -0.95 -23.08 -3.23
N ASN A 226 -1.19 -22.12 -2.35
CA ASN A 226 -2.37 -22.10 -1.47
C ASN A 226 -3.68 -21.65 -2.18
N TYR A 227 -3.60 -21.06 -3.37
CA TYR A 227 -4.81 -20.64 -4.08
C TYR A 227 -5.72 -21.81 -4.42
N PRO A 228 -7.06 -21.65 -4.38
CA PRO A 228 -8.00 -22.67 -4.80
C PRO A 228 -7.91 -22.93 -6.31
N PHE A 229 -8.33 -24.10 -6.75
CA PHE A 229 -8.22 -24.52 -8.14
C PHE A 229 -8.77 -23.50 -9.15
N PHE A 230 -9.86 -22.82 -8.81
CA PHE A 230 -10.49 -21.83 -9.70
C PHE A 230 -9.72 -20.51 -9.84
N PHE A 231 -8.74 -20.25 -8.96
CA PHE A 231 -7.80 -19.14 -9.10
C PHE A 231 -6.41 -19.55 -9.60
N LYS A 232 -6.15 -20.84 -9.72
CA LYS A 232 -4.86 -21.37 -10.20
C LYS A 232 -4.84 -21.48 -11.73
N PRO A 233 -3.99 -20.71 -12.43
CA PRO A 233 -3.70 -20.95 -13.84
C PRO A 233 -2.90 -22.25 -14.02
N ILE A 234 -2.78 -22.68 -15.28
CA ILE A 234 -1.84 -23.75 -15.64
C ILE A 234 -0.43 -23.27 -15.34
N GLN A 235 0.33 -24.07 -14.62
CA GLN A 235 1.71 -23.78 -14.25
C GLN A 235 2.66 -24.70 -15.03
N ASP A 236 3.76 -24.12 -15.53
CA ASP A 236 4.88 -24.85 -16.12
C ASP A 236 5.97 -25.07 -15.06
N GLY A 237 6.59 -26.23 -15.06
CA GLY A 237 7.66 -26.59 -14.16
C GLY A 237 7.21 -27.17 -12.82
N MET A 238 8.06 -27.05 -11.82
CA MET A 238 7.84 -27.61 -10.47
C MET A 238 6.81 -26.80 -9.68
N ASP A 239 6.12 -27.47 -8.76
CA ASP A 239 5.17 -26.80 -7.83
C ASP A 239 5.83 -25.73 -6.97
N ARG A 240 7.13 -25.90 -6.66
CA ARG A 240 7.92 -24.96 -5.83
C ARG A 240 9.20 -24.53 -6.57
N PRO A 241 9.09 -23.64 -7.54
CA PRO A 241 10.25 -23.14 -8.27
C PRO A 241 11.11 -22.23 -7.39
N LYS A 242 12.41 -22.13 -7.72
CA LYS A 242 13.38 -21.31 -6.98
C LYS A 242 13.75 -20.01 -7.70
N THR A 243 13.45 -19.91 -8.99
CA THR A 243 13.89 -18.78 -9.84
C THR A 243 12.75 -18.09 -10.56
N GLU A 244 11.83 -18.83 -11.16
CA GLU A 244 10.72 -18.34 -11.95
C GLU A 244 9.48 -19.18 -11.68
N LEU A 245 8.34 -18.52 -11.46
CA LEU A 245 7.02 -19.12 -11.44
C LEU A 245 6.32 -18.74 -12.74
N ALA A 246 6.07 -19.73 -13.61
CA ALA A 246 5.53 -19.51 -14.95
C ALA A 246 4.13 -20.10 -15.08
N TYR A 247 3.16 -19.24 -15.39
CA TYR A 247 1.78 -19.61 -15.69
C TYR A 247 1.60 -19.76 -17.21
N ARG A 248 2.16 -20.82 -17.77
CA ARG A 248 2.07 -21.17 -19.19
C ARG A 248 1.85 -22.66 -19.36
N VAL A 249 1.47 -23.08 -20.56
CA VAL A 249 1.33 -24.49 -20.88
C VAL A 249 2.72 -25.11 -21.03
N PRO A 250 3.04 -26.21 -20.31
CA PRO A 250 4.32 -26.87 -20.43
C PRO A 250 4.61 -27.34 -21.87
N ALA A 251 5.81 -27.05 -22.38
CA ALA A 251 6.24 -27.43 -23.73
C ALA A 251 6.12 -28.94 -24.00
N SER A 252 6.36 -29.77 -22.96
CA SER A 252 6.23 -31.23 -23.06
C SER A 252 4.79 -31.70 -23.38
N LYS A 253 3.77 -30.90 -23.08
CA LYS A 253 2.38 -31.19 -23.45
C LYS A 253 2.06 -30.82 -24.90
N PHE A 254 2.80 -29.87 -25.47
CA PHE A 254 2.68 -29.51 -26.91
C PHE A 254 3.28 -30.56 -27.81
N THR A 255 4.42 -31.13 -27.45
CA THR A 255 5.17 -32.11 -28.27
C THR A 255 4.52 -33.50 -28.28
N ARG A 256 3.67 -33.84 -27.32
CA ARG A 256 3.03 -35.16 -27.22
C ARG A 256 1.66 -35.26 -27.95
N ARG A 257 1.01 -34.14 -28.22
CA ARG A 257 -0.21 -34.12 -29.05
C ARG A 257 0.14 -33.68 -30.47
N LYS A 258 0.29 -34.64 -31.37
CA LYS A 258 0.03 -34.36 -32.79
C LYS A 258 -1.44 -33.97 -32.85
N LEU A 259 -1.70 -32.68 -33.07
CA LEU A 259 -3.03 -32.17 -33.35
C LEU A 259 -3.55 -32.91 -34.58
N THR A 260 -4.58 -33.72 -34.41
CA THR A 260 -5.36 -34.22 -35.56
C THR A 260 -6.09 -33.02 -36.17
N ALA A 261 -6.25 -33.02 -37.50
CA ALA A 261 -6.72 -31.85 -38.27
C ALA A 261 -8.08 -31.27 -37.84
N ASN A 262 -8.78 -31.88 -36.89
CA ASN A 262 -10.10 -31.47 -36.39
C ASN A 262 -10.08 -31.00 -34.92
N GLU A 263 -8.94 -30.98 -34.24
CA GLU A 263 -8.83 -30.46 -32.89
C GLU A 263 -8.40 -29.00 -32.92
N THR A 264 -9.35 -28.12 -32.75
CA THR A 264 -9.08 -26.70 -32.49
C THR A 264 -8.31 -26.56 -31.17
N ALA A 265 -7.15 -25.88 -31.23
CA ALA A 265 -6.24 -25.59 -30.15
C ALA A 265 -6.70 -24.66 -28.96
N PRO A 266 -8.01 -24.45 -28.69
CA PRO A 266 -8.47 -23.46 -27.70
C PRO A 266 -8.48 -23.95 -26.25
N GLU A 267 -8.30 -25.23 -25.97
CA GLU A 267 -8.52 -25.77 -24.62
C GLU A 267 -7.35 -25.64 -23.67
N LEU A 268 -6.14 -25.34 -24.16
CA LEU A 268 -4.91 -25.28 -23.39
C LEU A 268 -4.16 -23.94 -23.53
N GLN A 269 -4.87 -22.81 -23.52
CA GLN A 269 -4.20 -21.52 -23.48
C GLN A 269 -3.73 -21.22 -22.06
N GLY A 270 -2.41 -21.22 -21.84
CA GLY A 270 -1.77 -20.66 -20.67
C GLY A 270 -1.94 -19.13 -20.61
N LEU A 271 -1.51 -18.53 -19.51
CA LEU A 271 -1.49 -17.08 -19.35
C LEU A 271 -0.27 -16.42 -20.00
N ASP A 272 0.77 -17.19 -20.26
CA ASP A 272 2.10 -16.72 -20.67
C ASP A 272 2.62 -15.60 -19.75
N THR A 273 2.41 -15.80 -18.44
CA THR A 273 2.74 -14.86 -17.40
C THR A 273 3.79 -15.46 -16.47
N THR A 274 4.76 -14.65 -16.09
CA THR A 274 5.88 -15.06 -15.22
C THR A 274 6.04 -14.15 -14.03
N ILE A 275 6.48 -14.73 -12.91
CA ILE A 275 6.98 -14.04 -11.72
C ILE A 275 8.42 -14.49 -11.52
N ASP A 276 9.35 -13.55 -11.43
CA ASP A 276 10.76 -13.83 -11.15
C ASP A 276 11.36 -12.82 -10.16
N TRP A 277 12.60 -13.05 -9.77
CA TRP A 277 13.40 -12.16 -8.96
C TRP A 277 14.76 -11.95 -9.61
N LYS A 278 15.39 -10.80 -9.34
CA LYS A 278 16.76 -10.52 -9.81
C LYS A 278 17.66 -10.04 -8.67
N ASN A 279 18.97 -10.17 -8.89
CA ASN A 279 19.96 -9.57 -8.01
C ASN A 279 19.83 -8.06 -8.01
N THR A 280 20.13 -7.46 -6.85
CA THR A 280 20.08 -6.01 -6.65
C THR A 280 21.20 -5.34 -7.42
N GLY A 281 20.85 -4.34 -8.19
CA GLY A 281 21.80 -3.56 -9.00
C GLY A 281 21.10 -2.45 -9.77
N ASP A 282 21.85 -1.43 -10.15
CA ASP A 282 21.34 -0.23 -10.83
C ASP A 282 20.60 -0.57 -12.14
N ASN A 283 21.04 -1.61 -12.86
CA ASN A 283 20.48 -2.03 -14.14
C ASN A 283 19.59 -3.28 -14.05
N SER A 284 19.20 -3.70 -12.84
CA SER A 284 18.29 -4.84 -12.68
C SER A 284 16.96 -4.54 -13.36
N TYR A 285 16.46 -5.48 -14.17
CA TYR A 285 15.29 -5.36 -15.03
C TYR A 285 15.40 -4.35 -16.18
N ASP A 286 16.59 -3.89 -16.54
CA ASP A 286 16.75 -3.06 -17.75
C ASP A 286 16.30 -3.83 -19.01
N GLY A 287 15.62 -3.13 -19.92
CA GLY A 287 15.08 -3.71 -21.16
C GLY A 287 13.84 -4.62 -21.01
N GLU A 288 13.39 -4.87 -19.78
CA GLU A 288 12.21 -5.70 -19.53
C GLU A 288 10.90 -4.89 -19.66
N LYS A 289 9.78 -5.60 -19.80
CA LYS A 289 8.43 -5.01 -19.76
C LYS A 289 7.68 -5.61 -18.59
N LEU A 290 7.51 -4.83 -17.53
CA LEU A 290 6.91 -5.30 -16.30
C LEU A 290 5.46 -4.80 -16.12
N LYS A 291 4.61 -5.67 -15.59
CA LYS A 291 3.24 -5.33 -15.16
C LYS A 291 3.20 -4.88 -13.71
N LEU A 292 4.00 -5.51 -12.86
CA LEU A 292 4.27 -5.07 -11.50
C LEU A 292 5.75 -5.30 -11.20
N LEU A 293 6.36 -4.31 -10.56
CA LEU A 293 7.67 -4.41 -9.94
C LEU A 293 7.52 -4.22 -8.44
N VAL A 294 8.00 -5.17 -7.66
CA VAL A 294 8.10 -5.04 -6.21
C VAL A 294 9.53 -4.66 -5.84
N HIS A 295 9.66 -3.59 -5.08
CA HIS A 295 10.90 -3.20 -4.41
C HIS A 295 10.71 -3.36 -2.91
N ASP A 296 11.22 -4.45 -2.34
CA ASP A 296 11.28 -4.64 -0.89
C ASP A 296 12.59 -4.08 -0.34
N GLU A 297 12.54 -3.44 0.82
CA GLU A 297 13.70 -2.86 1.52
C GLU A 297 14.53 -1.86 0.69
N SER A 298 13.88 -1.01 -0.11
CA SER A 298 14.51 -0.04 -1.01
C SER A 298 15.38 1.00 -0.31
N GLY A 299 15.03 1.36 0.93
CA GLY A 299 15.80 2.29 1.77
C GLY A 299 17.03 1.66 2.40
N LYS A 300 17.30 0.37 2.14
CA LYS A 300 18.46 -0.38 2.64
C LYS A 300 19.44 -0.77 1.54
N TRP A 301 19.35 -0.15 0.38
CA TRP A 301 20.32 -0.36 -0.68
C TRP A 301 21.62 0.35 -0.35
N GLU A 302 22.70 -0.43 -0.20
CA GLU A 302 24.04 0.06 0.13
C GLU A 302 24.89 0.27 -1.14
N LYS A 303 25.83 1.20 -1.04
CA LYS A 303 26.80 1.45 -2.12
C LYS A 303 27.54 0.13 -2.50
N PRO A 304 27.84 -0.11 -3.78
CA PRO A 304 27.76 0.84 -4.90
C PRO A 304 26.34 0.99 -5.52
N ASN A 305 25.37 0.16 -5.14
CA ASN A 305 24.03 0.19 -5.71
C ASN A 305 23.27 1.44 -5.27
N ASN A 306 22.47 2.01 -6.18
CA ASN A 306 21.71 3.23 -5.95
C ASN A 306 20.25 3.07 -6.39
N ILE A 307 19.32 3.17 -5.44
CA ILE A 307 17.89 3.05 -5.72
C ILE A 307 17.38 4.11 -6.71
N LEU A 308 17.93 5.32 -6.71
CA LEU A 308 17.55 6.38 -7.66
C LEU A 308 17.96 6.01 -9.09
N ASN A 309 19.16 5.41 -9.27
CA ASN A 309 19.61 4.94 -10.56
C ASN A 309 18.73 3.80 -11.06
N ASN A 310 18.51 2.78 -10.22
CA ASN A 310 17.64 1.67 -10.58
C ASN A 310 16.21 2.14 -10.87
N TRP A 311 15.65 3.07 -10.07
CA TRP A 311 14.32 3.62 -10.34
C TRP A 311 14.25 4.34 -11.69
N ARG A 312 15.29 5.04 -12.07
CA ARG A 312 15.36 5.69 -13.41
C ARG A 312 15.26 4.66 -14.54
N VAL A 313 15.94 3.53 -14.39
CA VAL A 313 15.90 2.42 -15.34
C VAL A 313 14.54 1.72 -15.30
N THR A 314 14.12 1.24 -14.15
CA THR A 314 12.92 0.40 -14.00
C THR A 314 11.61 1.17 -14.24
N LYS A 315 11.58 2.48 -14.02
CA LYS A 315 10.43 3.31 -14.41
C LYS A 315 10.12 3.21 -15.90
N THR A 316 11.13 3.00 -16.75
CA THR A 316 10.95 2.84 -18.20
C THR A 316 10.28 1.50 -18.55
N THR A 317 10.52 0.45 -17.76
CA THR A 317 9.93 -0.88 -17.98
C THR A 317 8.43 -0.93 -17.69
N LEU A 318 7.93 0.06 -16.94
CA LEU A 318 6.51 0.18 -16.54
C LEU A 318 5.68 1.02 -17.50
N ARG A 319 6.25 1.47 -18.62
CA ARG A 319 5.56 2.29 -19.61
C ARG A 319 5.78 1.82 -21.04
N LEU A 320 4.86 2.18 -21.90
CA LEU A 320 4.99 2.05 -23.34
C LEU A 320 4.75 3.43 -23.95
N GLY A 321 5.83 4.09 -24.39
CA GLY A 321 5.78 5.49 -24.76
C GLY A 321 5.36 6.39 -23.58
N SER A 322 4.27 7.14 -23.73
CA SER A 322 3.70 7.99 -22.68
C SER A 322 2.73 7.25 -21.74
N ARG A 323 2.28 6.04 -22.12
CA ARG A 323 1.28 5.27 -21.38
C ARG A 323 1.93 4.40 -20.31
N ILE A 324 1.49 4.56 -19.06
CA ILE A 324 1.86 3.68 -17.95
C ILE A 324 1.11 2.36 -18.12
N ILE A 325 1.83 1.25 -18.22
CA ILE A 325 1.30 -0.11 -18.43
C ILE A 325 1.51 -1.04 -17.23
N GLY A 326 2.46 -0.70 -16.38
CA GLY A 326 2.78 -1.42 -15.16
C GLY A 326 2.83 -0.49 -13.95
N LYS A 327 2.98 -1.07 -12.77
CA LYS A 327 3.05 -0.35 -11.49
C LYS A 327 4.25 -0.83 -10.67
N CYS A 328 4.69 0.01 -9.73
CA CYS A 328 5.68 -0.36 -8.74
C CYS A 328 5.07 -0.33 -7.34
N MET A 329 5.30 -1.37 -6.57
CA MET A 329 5.00 -1.41 -5.14
C MET A 329 6.33 -1.41 -4.40
N MET A 330 6.71 -0.25 -3.89
CA MET A 330 7.96 -0.03 -3.17
C MET A 330 7.68 0.16 -1.69
N GLY A 331 8.41 -0.53 -0.82
CA GLY A 331 8.25 -0.36 0.63
C GLY A 331 9.52 -0.64 1.40
N SER A 332 9.85 0.24 2.35
CA SER A 332 11.06 0.10 3.16
C SER A 332 10.96 0.85 4.49
N THR A 333 11.73 0.38 5.49
CA THR A 333 12.30 1.25 6.52
C THR A 333 13.51 1.96 5.90
N CYS A 334 13.96 3.07 6.51
CA CYS A 334 15.14 3.78 6.05
C CYS A 334 16.40 3.30 6.78
N ASN A 335 17.51 3.16 6.05
CA ASN A 335 18.84 3.02 6.62
C ASN A 335 19.39 4.40 7.04
N ALA A 336 20.52 4.44 7.75
CA ALA A 336 21.23 5.68 7.99
C ALA A 336 21.52 6.40 6.66
N LEU A 337 21.49 7.73 6.67
CA LEU A 337 21.53 8.50 5.42
C LEU A 337 22.84 8.28 4.65
N ASP A 338 23.97 8.19 5.35
CA ASP A 338 25.31 7.92 4.79
C ASP A 338 25.43 6.51 4.17
N LYS A 339 24.59 5.56 4.61
CA LYS A 339 24.53 4.17 4.12
C LYS A 339 23.51 3.97 2.99
N GLY A 340 23.12 5.03 2.30
CA GLY A 340 22.20 4.99 1.16
C GLY A 340 20.76 5.37 1.48
N GLY A 341 20.43 5.64 2.75
CA GLY A 341 19.12 6.11 3.17
C GLY A 341 18.72 7.47 2.56
N ASP A 342 19.70 8.33 2.26
CA ASP A 342 19.53 9.63 1.61
C ASP A 342 18.87 9.51 0.22
N ASN A 343 19.24 8.49 -0.56
CA ASN A 343 18.65 8.23 -1.86
C ASN A 343 17.17 7.84 -1.75
N PHE A 344 16.83 7.01 -0.77
CA PHE A 344 15.43 6.64 -0.51
C PHE A 344 14.62 7.81 0.03
N LYS A 345 15.18 8.59 0.96
CA LYS A 345 14.58 9.84 1.47
C LYS A 345 14.22 10.78 0.32
N LYS A 346 15.16 11.01 -0.60
CA LYS A 346 14.92 11.85 -1.78
C LYS A 346 13.81 11.28 -2.65
N LEU A 347 13.82 9.97 -2.94
CA LEU A 347 12.78 9.31 -3.74
C LEU A 347 11.40 9.42 -3.08
N TYR A 348 11.34 9.26 -1.76
CA TYR A 348 10.11 9.38 -0.98
C TYR A 348 9.51 10.79 -1.07
N TYR A 349 10.29 11.85 -0.83
CA TYR A 349 9.80 13.23 -0.94
C TYR A 349 9.53 13.66 -2.38
N ASP A 350 10.21 13.10 -3.37
CA ASP A 350 9.90 13.29 -4.80
C ASP A 350 8.58 12.57 -5.19
N SER A 351 8.01 11.76 -4.30
CA SER A 351 6.74 11.04 -4.48
C SER A 351 5.53 11.75 -3.84
N ASP A 352 5.71 12.95 -3.30
CA ASP A 352 4.68 13.76 -2.66
C ASP A 352 3.57 14.14 -3.66
N VAL A 353 2.34 13.70 -3.40
CA VAL A 353 1.18 13.92 -4.27
C VAL A 353 0.75 15.38 -4.36
N THR A 354 1.18 16.22 -3.41
CA THR A 354 0.90 17.67 -3.44
C THR A 354 1.78 18.40 -4.44
N LYS A 355 2.93 17.81 -4.84
CA LYS A 355 3.93 18.39 -5.74
C LYS A 355 3.88 17.72 -7.12
N ARG A 356 2.90 18.08 -7.92
CA ARG A 356 2.68 17.51 -9.27
C ARG A 356 3.17 18.42 -10.37
N ASN A 357 3.67 17.80 -11.44
CA ASN A 357 4.02 18.48 -12.69
C ASN A 357 2.74 18.77 -13.52
N ARG A 358 2.91 19.40 -14.69
CA ARG A 358 1.80 19.74 -15.62
C ARG A 358 1.02 18.50 -16.11
N ASN A 359 1.64 17.32 -16.12
CA ASN A 359 1.02 16.06 -16.50
C ASN A 359 0.28 15.39 -15.32
N GLY A 360 0.23 16.03 -14.16
CA GLY A 360 -0.39 15.51 -12.94
C GLY A 360 0.43 14.41 -12.24
N GLN A 361 1.68 14.20 -12.63
CA GLN A 361 2.59 13.23 -12.02
C GLN A 361 3.43 13.90 -10.93
N THR A 362 3.75 13.15 -9.87
CA THR A 362 4.81 13.54 -8.92
C THR A 362 6.16 13.51 -9.61
N ARG A 363 7.20 14.06 -8.99
CA ARG A 363 8.53 14.10 -9.57
C ARG A 363 9.12 12.70 -9.81
N SER A 364 8.96 11.79 -8.87
CA SER A 364 9.33 10.38 -9.05
C SER A 364 8.37 9.63 -9.98
N GLY A 365 7.10 10.01 -9.99
CA GLY A 365 5.98 9.31 -10.59
C GLY A 365 5.29 8.34 -9.63
N LEU A 366 5.89 8.02 -8.47
CA LEU A 366 5.29 7.25 -7.39
C LEU A 366 4.47 8.17 -6.48
N TYR A 367 3.62 7.59 -5.64
CA TYR A 367 2.90 8.27 -4.57
C TYR A 367 3.44 7.83 -3.22
N SER A 368 3.86 8.78 -2.39
CA SER A 368 4.36 8.49 -1.04
C SER A 368 3.23 8.09 -0.12
N LEU A 369 3.48 7.07 0.70
CA LEU A 369 2.62 6.63 1.79
C LEU A 369 3.47 6.49 3.05
N PHE A 370 2.99 7.03 4.16
CA PHE A 370 3.52 6.80 5.49
C PHE A 370 2.39 6.31 6.39
N ILE A 371 2.60 5.22 7.08
CA ILE A 371 1.71 4.75 8.15
C ILE A 371 2.56 4.70 9.41
N PRO A 372 2.28 5.54 10.42
CA PRO A 372 3.03 5.57 11.67
C PRO A 372 3.04 4.21 12.39
N MET A 373 4.08 3.96 13.19
CA MET A 373 4.27 2.67 13.85
C MET A 373 3.09 2.28 14.76
N GLU A 374 2.48 3.26 15.42
CA GLU A 374 1.36 3.03 16.34
C GLU A 374 0.13 2.42 15.67
N TRP A 375 0.00 2.53 14.35
CA TRP A 375 -1.08 1.89 13.59
C TRP A 375 -0.86 0.40 13.36
N ASN A 376 0.36 -0.11 13.50
CA ASN A 376 0.69 -1.48 13.10
C ASN A 376 1.73 -2.14 14.01
N TYR A 377 1.71 -1.83 15.29
CA TYR A 377 2.63 -2.44 16.24
C TYR A 377 2.02 -3.71 16.86
N GLU A 378 2.73 -4.83 16.73
CA GLU A 378 2.27 -6.12 17.24
C GLU A 378 2.10 -6.10 18.75
N GLY A 379 1.02 -6.71 19.26
CA GLY A 379 0.68 -6.72 20.68
C GLY A 379 -0.23 -5.55 21.10
N TYR A 380 -0.40 -4.52 20.24
CA TYR A 380 -1.23 -3.35 20.53
C TYR A 380 -2.36 -3.17 19.51
N ILE A 381 -2.82 -4.26 18.94
CA ILE A 381 -3.93 -4.29 17.99
C ILE A 381 -5.04 -5.14 18.58
N ASP A 382 -6.25 -4.59 18.68
CA ASP A 382 -7.39 -5.30 19.26
C ASP A 382 -7.89 -6.44 18.35
N SER A 383 -8.80 -7.24 18.88
CA SER A 383 -9.38 -8.39 18.16
C SER A 383 -10.21 -8.00 16.93
N TYR A 384 -10.48 -6.71 16.71
CA TYR A 384 -11.12 -6.15 15.53
C TYR A 384 -10.10 -5.59 14.53
N GLY A 385 -8.80 -5.68 14.81
CA GLY A 385 -7.73 -5.15 13.98
C GLY A 385 -7.54 -3.64 14.09
N ILE A 386 -8.04 -3.03 15.15
CA ILE A 386 -7.93 -1.60 15.43
C ILE A 386 -6.77 -1.37 16.41
N PRO A 387 -5.87 -0.40 16.17
CA PRO A 387 -4.77 -0.10 17.09
C PRO A 387 -5.29 0.48 18.41
N VAL A 388 -4.65 0.09 19.52
CA VAL A 388 -4.88 0.63 20.87
C VAL A 388 -3.84 1.70 21.11
N PHE A 389 -4.21 2.97 20.85
CA PHE A 389 -3.28 4.09 20.94
C PHE A 389 -2.93 4.44 22.38
N ASP A 390 -3.96 4.70 23.17
CA ASP A 390 -3.84 5.10 24.57
C ASP A 390 -4.10 3.91 25.48
N THR A 391 -3.56 3.94 26.69
CA THR A 391 -3.81 2.92 27.71
C THR A 391 -5.30 2.83 28.01
N PRO A 392 -5.91 1.65 27.84
CA PRO A 392 -7.36 1.52 27.92
C PRO A 392 -7.85 1.48 29.37
N ASP A 393 -8.95 2.19 29.65
CA ASP A 393 -9.64 2.16 30.97
C ASP A 393 -10.41 0.84 31.21
N THR A 394 -10.64 0.04 30.17
CA THR A 394 -11.40 -1.22 30.23
C THR A 394 -10.61 -2.32 29.52
N GLU A 395 -10.95 -3.58 29.85
CA GLU A 395 -10.32 -4.74 29.23
C GLU A 395 -10.44 -4.72 27.70
N VAL A 396 -9.31 -4.73 27.03
CA VAL A 396 -9.21 -4.88 25.56
C VAL A 396 -8.51 -6.18 25.25
N LEU A 397 -9.12 -6.97 24.34
CA LEU A 397 -8.56 -8.25 23.90
C LEU A 397 -7.91 -8.13 22.54
N GLY A 398 -6.71 -8.65 22.42
CA GLY A 398 -6.00 -8.85 21.16
C GLY A 398 -6.57 -10.00 20.31
N PRO A 399 -6.00 -10.26 19.13
CA PRO A 399 -6.50 -11.25 18.17
C PRO A 399 -6.51 -12.68 18.69
N GLN A 400 -5.61 -13.04 19.60
CA GLN A 400 -5.48 -14.39 20.18
C GLN A 400 -6.16 -14.50 21.56
N GLY A 401 -6.80 -13.43 22.04
CA GLY A 401 -7.46 -13.35 23.32
C GLY A 401 -6.55 -12.89 24.47
N GLU A 402 -5.34 -12.45 24.16
CA GLU A 402 -4.44 -11.77 25.10
C GLU A 402 -5.00 -10.42 25.53
N PHE A 403 -4.73 -10.03 26.78
CA PHE A 403 -5.10 -8.70 27.28
C PHE A 403 -4.11 -7.64 26.82
N ILE A 404 -4.64 -6.47 26.42
CA ILE A 404 -3.88 -5.27 26.10
C ILE A 404 -4.18 -4.27 27.23
N ASP A 405 -3.22 -4.08 28.10
CA ASP A 405 -3.31 -3.26 29.32
C ASP A 405 -2.56 -1.93 29.21
N LEU A 406 -1.78 -1.75 28.14
CA LEU A 406 -1.00 -0.56 27.85
C LEU A 406 -1.28 -0.06 26.44
N GLY A 407 -1.29 1.26 26.25
CA GLY A 407 -1.37 1.87 24.90
C GLY A 407 -0.03 1.82 24.18
N VAL A 408 -0.07 1.72 22.85
CA VAL A 408 1.16 1.67 22.01
C VAL A 408 1.98 2.95 22.10
N ILE A 409 1.35 4.11 22.36
CA ILE A 409 2.03 5.40 22.49
C ILE A 409 2.88 5.40 23.77
N GLU A 410 2.29 5.02 24.89
CA GLU A 410 3.00 4.92 26.18
C GLU A 410 4.12 3.87 26.11
N TYR A 411 3.87 2.71 25.49
CA TYR A 411 4.93 1.73 25.25
C TYR A 411 6.11 2.33 24.48
N TRP A 412 5.84 3.03 23.38
CA TRP A 412 6.88 3.66 22.57
C TRP A 412 7.66 4.72 23.33
N GLU A 413 6.99 5.52 24.16
CA GLU A 413 7.62 6.54 25.03
C GLU A 413 8.54 5.89 26.08
N ASN A 414 8.12 4.78 26.67
CA ASN A 414 8.94 4.00 27.61
C ASN A 414 10.20 3.43 26.94
N GLU A 415 10.09 2.93 25.70
CA GLU A 415 11.25 2.45 24.92
C GLU A 415 12.22 3.61 24.61
N VAL A 416 11.69 4.77 24.22
CA VAL A 416 12.49 5.99 23.98
C VAL A 416 13.21 6.43 25.25
N ASP A 417 12.51 6.42 26.38
CA ASP A 417 13.09 6.77 27.68
C ASP A 417 14.25 5.84 28.05
N GLY A 418 14.07 4.54 27.86
CA GLY A 418 15.11 3.54 28.10
C GLY A 418 16.36 3.66 27.19
N LEU A 419 16.24 4.35 26.06
CA LEU A 419 17.34 4.51 25.10
C LEU A 419 18.01 5.90 25.15
N LYS A 420 17.58 6.80 26.02
CA LYS A 420 18.06 8.21 26.09
C LYS A 420 19.58 8.35 26.20
N ASP A 421 20.23 7.44 26.90
CA ASP A 421 21.68 7.50 27.14
C ASP A 421 22.49 6.95 25.94
N ASN A 422 21.83 6.30 24.97
CA ASN A 422 22.49 5.74 23.79
C ASN A 422 21.87 6.32 22.50
N GLN A 423 22.43 7.42 22.03
CA GLN A 423 21.90 8.18 20.90
C GLN A 423 21.86 7.40 19.58
N ASP A 424 22.84 6.52 19.32
CA ASP A 424 22.85 5.72 18.09
C ASP A 424 21.71 4.69 18.12
N ALA A 425 21.51 4.02 19.27
CA ALA A 425 20.41 3.09 19.47
C ALA A 425 19.04 3.79 19.41
N LEU A 426 18.94 4.98 20.01
CA LEU A 426 17.74 5.80 19.96
C LEU A 426 17.39 6.21 18.51
N ASN A 427 18.37 6.71 17.76
CA ASN A 427 18.15 7.08 16.36
C ASN A 427 17.80 5.86 15.48
N GLU A 428 18.41 4.68 15.75
CA GLU A 428 18.02 3.45 15.09
C GLU A 428 16.59 3.04 15.44
N PHE A 429 16.20 3.11 16.70
CA PHE A 429 14.82 2.84 17.14
C PHE A 429 13.81 3.73 16.41
N TYR A 430 14.06 5.03 16.35
CA TYR A 430 13.23 5.96 15.60
C TYR A 430 13.11 5.58 14.10
N ARG A 431 14.20 5.19 13.46
CA ARG A 431 14.17 4.76 12.05
C ARG A 431 13.39 3.46 11.84
N GLN A 432 13.43 2.55 12.82
CA GLN A 432 12.74 1.26 12.71
C GLN A 432 11.25 1.38 13.09
N PHE A 433 10.91 2.24 14.04
CA PHE A 433 9.58 2.43 14.60
C PHE A 433 9.16 3.91 14.60
N PRO A 434 9.06 4.51 13.41
CA PRO A 434 8.79 5.93 13.27
C PRO A 434 7.33 6.27 13.56
N ARG A 435 7.09 7.30 14.39
CA ARG A 435 5.79 7.94 14.56
C ARG A 435 5.61 9.12 13.60
N THR A 436 6.70 9.64 13.06
CA THR A 436 6.70 10.70 12.04
C THR A 436 7.63 10.33 10.89
N GLU A 437 7.46 10.98 9.74
CA GLU A 437 8.39 10.81 8.61
C GLU A 437 9.82 11.22 8.97
N GLN A 438 9.97 12.23 9.84
CA GLN A 438 11.27 12.71 10.30
C GLN A 438 11.98 11.69 11.17
N HIS A 439 11.24 10.97 12.03
CA HIS A 439 11.80 9.85 12.79
C HIS A 439 12.41 8.80 11.88
N ALA A 440 11.73 8.46 10.77
CA ALA A 440 12.21 7.47 9.83
C ALA A 440 13.49 7.88 9.09
N PHE A 441 13.80 9.17 9.02
CA PHE A 441 14.96 9.72 8.31
C PHE A 441 16.01 10.32 9.22
N ARG A 442 16.06 9.93 10.50
CA ARG A 442 17.14 10.33 11.43
C ARG A 442 18.48 9.75 10.99
N ASP A 443 19.53 10.53 11.18
CA ASP A 443 20.91 10.14 10.83
C ASP A 443 21.71 9.66 12.04
N GLU A 444 22.86 9.03 11.79
CA GLU A 444 23.81 8.68 12.84
C GLU A 444 24.62 9.92 13.29
N THR A 445 24.90 10.00 14.60
CA THR A 445 25.55 11.17 15.19
C THR A 445 27.04 11.30 14.88
N LYS A 446 27.68 10.22 14.40
CA LYS A 446 29.14 10.07 14.34
C LYS A 446 29.88 11.00 13.36
N GLN A 447 29.17 11.65 12.43
CA GLN A 447 29.81 12.47 11.36
C GLN A 447 29.36 13.94 11.37
N SER A 448 28.55 14.37 12.32
CA SER A 448 28.06 15.75 12.38
C SER A 448 28.95 16.62 13.26
N LEU A 449 29.29 17.83 12.77
CA LEU A 449 29.91 18.89 13.54
C LEU A 449 28.95 19.48 14.59
N PHE A 450 27.64 19.25 14.41
CA PHE A 450 26.59 19.74 15.30
C PHE A 450 26.09 18.60 16.19
N ASN A 451 25.61 18.95 17.38
CA ASN A 451 24.92 18.01 18.24
C ASN A 451 23.54 17.65 17.64
N LEU A 452 23.49 16.59 16.82
CA LEU A 452 22.27 16.14 16.14
C LEU A 452 21.15 15.80 17.13
N THR A 453 21.48 15.31 18.31
CA THR A 453 20.50 15.04 19.36
C THR A 453 19.68 16.27 19.70
N LYS A 454 20.37 17.38 20.07
CA LYS A 454 19.70 18.64 20.40
C LYS A 454 18.92 19.21 19.21
N ILE A 455 19.42 19.01 17.99
CA ILE A 455 18.71 19.42 16.77
C ILE A 455 17.43 18.61 16.61
N TYR A 456 17.47 17.29 16.78
CA TYR A 456 16.29 16.45 16.67
C TYR A 456 15.29 16.71 17.80
N GLU A 457 15.75 16.88 19.04
CA GLU A 457 14.90 17.30 20.16
C GLU A 457 14.17 18.61 19.86
N GLN A 458 14.87 19.57 19.29
CA GLN A 458 14.27 20.85 18.90
C GLN A 458 13.29 20.71 17.74
N ILE A 459 13.57 19.84 16.77
CA ILE A 459 12.68 19.54 15.66
C ILE A 459 11.40 18.87 16.18
N ASP A 460 11.52 17.85 17.04
CA ASP A 460 10.39 17.15 17.64
C ASP A 460 9.53 18.12 18.47
N TYR A 461 10.17 18.95 19.29
CA TYR A 461 9.49 20.01 20.05
C TYR A 461 8.72 20.97 19.12
N ASN A 462 9.36 21.43 18.03
CA ASN A 462 8.72 22.34 17.10
C ASN A 462 7.52 21.69 16.39
N GLU A 463 7.58 20.39 16.08
CA GLU A 463 6.45 19.66 15.49
C GLU A 463 5.30 19.49 16.48
N GLU A 464 5.58 19.15 17.72
CA GLU A 464 4.58 19.03 18.76
C GLU A 464 3.91 20.37 19.04
N MET A 465 4.71 21.43 19.17
CA MET A 465 4.20 22.80 19.32
C MET A 465 3.40 23.24 18.10
N SER A 466 3.79 22.82 16.89
CA SER A 466 3.04 23.05 15.66
C SER A 466 1.65 22.43 15.69
N ARG A 467 1.54 21.21 16.20
CA ARG A 467 0.26 20.50 16.36
C ARG A 467 -0.59 21.10 17.48
N THR A 468 0.04 21.47 18.60
CA THR A 468 -0.66 21.93 19.81
C THR A 468 -1.06 23.40 19.73
N LEU A 469 -0.21 24.27 19.21
CA LEU A 469 -0.43 25.72 19.11
C LEU A 469 -1.03 26.13 17.76
N GLY A 470 -1.32 25.18 16.86
CA GLY A 470 -1.94 25.49 15.58
C GLY A 470 -1.08 26.42 14.73
N ILE A 471 0.24 26.10 14.57
CA ILE A 471 1.08 26.83 13.61
C ILE A 471 0.37 26.81 12.28
N THR A 472 -0.02 27.99 11.83
CA THR A 472 -0.83 28.13 10.66
C THR A 472 0.02 28.72 9.56
N THR A 473 0.05 28.03 8.43
CA THR A 473 0.49 28.61 7.17
C THR A 473 -0.58 29.58 6.70
N GLY A 474 -0.19 30.76 6.22
CA GLY A 474 -1.16 31.75 5.77
C GLY A 474 -0.54 32.94 5.05
N ASN A 475 -1.36 33.93 4.85
CA ASN A 475 -0.97 35.20 4.20
C ASN A 475 -1.40 36.40 5.05
N PHE A 476 -0.62 37.47 5.00
CA PHE A 476 -1.03 38.76 5.54
C PHE A 476 -1.83 39.55 4.51
N GLN A 477 -2.94 40.11 4.93
CA GLN A 477 -3.81 40.92 4.09
C GLN A 477 -4.22 42.21 4.81
N TRP A 478 -4.42 43.25 4.03
CA TRP A 478 -5.02 44.49 4.54
C TRP A 478 -6.47 44.25 4.90
N VAL A 479 -6.89 44.77 6.05
CA VAL A 479 -8.32 44.72 6.45
C VAL A 479 -9.19 45.38 5.39
N ASN A 480 -10.21 44.68 4.95
CA ASN A 480 -11.12 45.07 3.89
C ASN A 480 -10.43 45.42 2.55
N GLY A 481 -9.21 44.94 2.30
CA GLY A 481 -8.45 45.21 1.08
C GLY A 481 -7.90 46.64 0.96
N VAL A 482 -8.06 47.47 1.99
CA VAL A 482 -7.61 48.86 1.98
C VAL A 482 -6.12 48.90 2.32
N LYS A 483 -5.30 49.33 1.35
CA LYS A 483 -3.85 49.49 1.51
C LYS A 483 -3.52 50.43 2.68
N ASP A 484 -2.48 50.08 3.42
CA ASP A 484 -2.00 50.81 4.60
C ASP A 484 -2.97 50.83 5.81
N SER A 485 -4.00 50.00 5.76
CA SER A 485 -4.90 49.76 6.90
C SER A 485 -4.27 48.73 7.86
N LYS A 486 -5.03 48.26 8.84
CA LYS A 486 -4.60 47.18 9.73
C LYS A 486 -4.36 45.91 8.93
N VAL A 487 -3.26 45.21 9.24
CA VAL A 487 -2.92 43.92 8.66
C VAL A 487 -3.48 42.81 9.53
N ILE A 488 -4.10 41.83 8.93
CA ILE A 488 -4.56 40.61 9.58
C ILE A 488 -3.95 39.39 8.88
N PHE A 489 -3.73 38.35 9.66
CA PHE A 489 -3.27 37.08 9.15
C PHE A 489 -4.47 36.19 8.81
N TYR A 490 -4.49 35.69 7.58
CA TYR A 490 -5.46 34.72 7.11
C TYR A 490 -4.83 33.34 6.98
N PRO A 491 -5.32 32.32 7.72
CA PRO A 491 -4.89 30.95 7.53
C PRO A 491 -5.15 30.47 6.10
N ASP A 492 -4.11 29.95 5.44
CA ASP A 492 -4.17 29.39 4.10
C ASP A 492 -3.12 28.29 3.98
N LYS A 493 -3.53 27.05 3.68
CA LYS A 493 -2.61 25.91 3.50
C LYS A 493 -1.55 26.15 2.43
N LYS A 494 -1.75 27.08 1.51
CA LYS A 494 -0.82 27.50 0.44
C LYS A 494 -0.21 28.87 0.71
N GLY A 495 -0.36 29.40 1.91
CA GLY A 495 0.14 30.68 2.31
C GLY A 495 1.67 30.77 2.22
N ARG A 496 2.18 31.99 2.14
CA ARG A 496 3.64 32.28 2.03
C ARG A 496 4.36 32.30 3.36
N PHE A 497 3.59 32.44 4.46
CA PHE A 497 4.15 32.65 5.80
C PHE A 497 3.73 31.48 6.71
N ASN A 498 4.71 30.97 7.44
CA ASN A 498 4.48 30.08 8.58
C ASN A 498 4.60 30.91 9.84
N ILE A 499 3.51 31.01 10.62
CA ILE A 499 3.53 31.69 11.90
C ILE A 499 3.71 30.64 13.02
N SER A 500 4.83 30.71 13.72
CA SER A 500 5.15 29.83 14.83
C SER A 500 4.55 30.30 16.17
N TRP A 501 4.12 31.53 16.24
CA TRP A 501 3.53 32.10 17.44
C TRP A 501 2.61 33.26 17.10
N VAL A 502 1.43 33.27 17.69
CA VAL A 502 0.48 34.39 17.62
C VAL A 502 0.32 34.95 19.03
N PRO A 503 0.57 36.25 19.25
CA PRO A 503 0.43 36.82 20.57
C PRO A 503 -1.02 36.65 21.06
N PRO A 504 -1.23 36.34 22.34
CA PRO A 504 -2.54 36.30 22.96
C PRO A 504 -3.33 37.59 22.67
N GLN A 505 -4.61 37.50 22.45
CA GLN A 505 -5.47 38.62 22.03
C GLN A 505 -5.32 39.83 22.96
N GLN A 506 -5.04 39.61 24.26
CA GLN A 506 -4.81 40.62 25.26
C GLN A 506 -3.52 41.43 25.03
N LEU A 507 -2.52 40.85 24.37
CA LEU A 507 -1.21 41.44 24.09
C LEU A 507 -1.09 42.04 22.68
N GLN A 508 -1.99 41.69 21.77
CA GLN A 508 -1.93 42.08 20.34
C GLN A 508 -1.93 43.60 20.12
N ASN A 509 -2.57 44.37 21.01
CA ASN A 509 -2.71 45.81 20.89
C ASN A 509 -1.94 46.59 21.99
N ARG A 510 -1.12 45.92 22.78
CA ARG A 510 -0.36 46.59 23.84
C ARG A 510 0.88 47.28 23.26
N VAL A 511 0.94 48.58 23.44
CA VAL A 511 2.09 49.39 23.03
C VAL A 511 2.77 49.94 24.27
N VAL A 512 4.07 49.76 24.37
CA VAL A 512 4.91 50.36 25.43
C VAL A 512 5.74 51.48 24.83
N ILE A 513 5.72 52.64 25.45
CA ILE A 513 6.50 53.77 25.00
C ILE A 513 7.76 53.85 25.87
N LYS A 514 8.92 53.69 25.29
CA LYS A 514 10.24 53.89 25.93
C LYS A 514 10.99 54.99 25.18
N ASN A 515 11.41 56.04 25.90
CA ASN A 515 12.13 57.17 25.30
C ASN A 515 11.43 57.83 24.09
N GLY A 516 10.10 57.94 24.13
CA GLY A 516 9.32 58.52 23.05
C GLY A 516 9.08 57.62 21.83
N VAL A 517 9.65 56.41 21.85
CA VAL A 517 9.46 55.41 20.76
C VAL A 517 8.43 54.37 21.18
N LYS A 518 7.51 54.03 20.28
CA LYS A 518 6.49 53.02 20.47
C LYS A 518 7.06 51.64 20.18
N TYR A 519 6.97 50.74 21.13
CA TYR A 519 7.35 49.33 21.00
C TYR A 519 6.11 48.45 21.18
N PRO A 520 6.04 47.27 20.54
CA PRO A 520 5.06 46.24 20.90
C PRO A 520 5.20 45.91 22.39
N GLY A 521 4.09 45.79 23.11
CA GLY A 521 4.11 45.49 24.56
C GLY A 521 4.40 44.03 24.90
N ASN A 522 5.02 43.31 23.98
CA ASN A 522 5.37 41.91 24.10
C ASN A 522 6.87 41.79 24.43
N GLU A 523 7.20 41.24 25.58
CA GLU A 523 8.60 41.08 26.04
C GLU A 523 9.35 39.96 25.31
N HIS A 524 8.70 39.22 24.44
CA HIS A 524 9.25 38.09 23.70
C HIS A 524 9.50 38.39 22.20
N MET A 525 9.50 39.63 21.78
CA MET A 525 9.95 40.07 20.46
C MET A 525 11.33 40.68 20.53
#